data_2ee78cb6ba2dc0d0502f27a188861ffb
#
_entry.id   2ee78cb6ba2dc0d0502f27a188861ffb
#
_cell.length_a   1.000
_cell.length_b   1.000
_cell.length_c   1.000
_cell.angle_alpha   90.00
_cell.angle_beta   90.00
_cell.angle_gamma   90.00
#
_symmetry.space_group_name_H-M   'P 1'
#
loop_
_entity.id
_entity.type
_entity.pdbx_description
1 polymer ?
#
loop_
_entity_poly.entity_id
_entity_poly.type
_entity_poly.pdbx_seq_one_letter_code
_entity_poly.pdbx_strand_id
1 'polypeptide(L)'
;MSPKDVVALYYDAWISKRGDMSAVPLAPDFKFRGPVANFDDAESYRAMAREAGAMVTSFTVRQQFTDGNRVCSIIDWEMALPVAPMTSAEILEVENGQITRGELIYDAQELRAAMAAGR
;
A
#
# COMPACT_ATOMS: atom_id res chain seq x y z
N MET A 1 -9.64 7.68 -16.65
CA MET A 1 -10.05 7.22 -15.31
C MET A 1 -9.84 8.33 -14.31
N SER A 2 -10.76 8.47 -13.37
CA SER A 2 -10.60 9.41 -12.26
C SER A 2 -9.48 8.92 -11.31
N PRO A 3 -8.95 9.80 -10.44
CA PRO A 3 -8.01 9.34 -9.41
C PRO A 3 -8.55 8.19 -8.58
N LYS A 4 -9.81 8.20 -8.23
CA LYS A 4 -10.43 7.15 -7.45
C LYS A 4 -10.47 5.80 -8.20
N ASP A 5 -10.66 5.83 -9.52
CA ASP A 5 -10.64 4.63 -10.36
C ASP A 5 -9.24 4.00 -10.39
N VAL A 6 -8.21 4.84 -10.52
CA VAL A 6 -6.82 4.36 -10.52
C VAL A 6 -6.46 3.76 -9.16
N VAL A 7 -6.86 4.41 -8.08
CA VAL A 7 -6.63 3.94 -6.72
C VAL A 7 -7.38 2.62 -6.46
N ALA A 8 -8.54 2.42 -7.08
CA ALA A 8 -9.27 1.16 -6.97
C ALA A 8 -8.46 -0.02 -7.53
N LEU A 9 -7.72 0.18 -8.61
CA LEU A 9 -6.83 -0.84 -9.17
C LEU A 9 -5.71 -1.20 -8.19
N TYR A 10 -5.17 -0.19 -7.51
CA TYR A 10 -4.12 -0.37 -6.50
C TYR A 10 -4.61 -1.25 -5.35
N TYR A 11 -5.78 -0.94 -4.79
CA TYR A 11 -6.30 -1.75 -3.68
C TYR A 11 -6.78 -3.12 -4.12
N ASP A 12 -7.29 -3.26 -5.34
CA ASP A 12 -7.64 -4.58 -5.87
C ASP A 12 -6.41 -5.49 -5.92
N ALA A 13 -5.25 -4.94 -6.24
CA ALA A 13 -3.99 -5.70 -6.25
C ALA A 13 -3.69 -6.29 -4.86
N TRP A 14 -3.92 -5.53 -3.78
CA TRP A 14 -3.76 -6.03 -2.41
C TRP A 14 -4.84 -7.03 -2.02
N ILE A 15 -6.10 -6.74 -2.35
CA ILE A 15 -7.26 -7.54 -1.91
C ILE A 15 -7.37 -8.84 -2.68
N SER A 16 -7.19 -8.80 -4.01
CA SER A 16 -7.54 -9.90 -4.90
C SER A 16 -6.36 -10.56 -5.59
N LYS A 17 -5.18 -9.92 -5.60
CA LYS A 17 -4.02 -10.36 -6.38
C LYS A 17 -2.76 -10.57 -5.56
N ARG A 18 -2.89 -10.63 -4.25
CA ARG A 18 -1.78 -10.90 -3.32
C ARG A 18 -0.58 -9.98 -3.53
N GLY A 19 -0.85 -8.69 -3.79
CA GLY A 19 0.20 -7.68 -3.98
C GLY A 19 0.81 -7.64 -5.38
N ASP A 20 0.23 -8.33 -6.34
CA ASP A 20 0.68 -8.22 -7.74
C ASP A 20 0.20 -6.90 -8.33
N MET A 21 1.13 -5.95 -8.46
CA MET A 21 0.89 -4.59 -8.96
C MET A 21 1.08 -4.46 -10.47
N SER A 22 1.21 -5.56 -11.22
CA SER A 22 1.51 -5.50 -12.65
C SER A 22 0.46 -4.74 -13.47
N ALA A 23 -0.81 -4.75 -13.03
CA ALA A 23 -1.90 -4.04 -13.70
C ALA A 23 -2.16 -2.64 -13.14
N VAL A 24 -1.40 -2.20 -12.14
CA VAL A 24 -1.57 -0.90 -11.51
C VAL A 24 -0.72 0.15 -12.19
N PRO A 25 -1.31 1.27 -12.64
CA PRO A 25 -0.53 2.31 -13.31
C PRO A 25 0.25 3.16 -12.31
N LEU A 26 1.46 2.72 -12.00
CA LEU A 26 2.42 3.48 -11.19
C LEU A 26 3.35 4.25 -12.12
N ALA A 27 3.62 5.52 -11.80
CA ALA A 27 4.64 6.27 -12.53
C ALA A 27 6.00 5.59 -12.34
N PRO A 28 6.89 5.60 -13.35
CA PRO A 28 8.21 4.95 -13.21
C PRO A 28 9.01 5.43 -12.01
N ASP A 29 8.91 6.72 -11.67
CA ASP A 29 9.57 7.35 -10.53
C ASP A 29 8.66 7.47 -9.31
N PHE A 30 7.66 6.60 -9.19
CA PHE A 30 6.75 6.56 -8.06
C PHE A 30 7.53 6.58 -6.73
N LYS A 31 7.10 7.44 -5.81
CA LYS A 31 7.71 7.56 -4.48
C LYS A 31 6.77 7.02 -3.44
N PHE A 32 7.27 6.14 -2.58
CA PHE A 32 6.51 5.61 -1.46
C PHE A 32 7.23 5.89 -0.15
N ARG A 33 6.48 6.33 0.84
CA ARG A 33 6.98 6.60 2.19
C ARG A 33 6.12 5.89 3.21
N GLY A 34 6.74 5.06 4.03
CA GLY A 34 6.06 4.33 5.08
C GLY A 34 6.93 4.14 6.31
N PRO A 35 6.36 3.64 7.40
CA PRO A 35 7.12 3.53 8.66
C PRO A 35 8.17 2.44 8.66
N VAL A 36 8.07 1.42 7.79
CA VAL A 36 9.06 0.33 7.74
C VAL A 36 9.93 0.35 6.49
N ALA A 37 9.54 1.07 5.42
CA ALA A 37 10.32 1.12 4.19
C ALA A 37 9.94 2.31 3.33
N ASN A 38 10.91 2.78 2.55
CA ASN A 38 10.72 3.83 1.54
C ASN A 38 11.17 3.30 0.19
N PHE A 39 10.50 3.72 -0.88
CA PHE A 39 10.86 3.33 -2.25
C PHE A 39 10.88 4.57 -3.13
N ASP A 40 11.81 4.63 -4.08
CA ASP A 40 11.99 5.78 -4.96
C ASP A 40 11.68 5.48 -6.43
N ASP A 41 11.20 4.29 -6.73
CA ASP A 41 10.77 3.89 -8.08
C ASP A 41 9.68 2.83 -8.00
N ALA A 42 8.93 2.71 -9.11
CA ALA A 42 7.81 1.77 -9.19
C ALA A 42 8.25 0.31 -9.13
N GLU A 43 9.36 -0.02 -9.76
CA GLU A 43 9.83 -1.40 -9.85
C GLU A 43 10.18 -1.97 -8.48
N SER A 44 10.93 -1.21 -7.67
CA SER A 44 11.28 -1.61 -6.31
C SER A 44 10.03 -1.77 -5.44
N TYR A 45 9.08 -0.86 -5.59
CA TYR A 45 7.82 -0.94 -4.85
C TYR A 45 7.02 -2.19 -5.26
N ARG A 46 6.94 -2.49 -6.56
CA ARG A 46 6.21 -3.67 -7.05
C ARG A 46 6.81 -4.97 -6.51
N ALA A 47 8.13 -5.05 -6.43
CA ALA A 47 8.83 -6.22 -5.88
C ALA A 47 8.47 -6.41 -4.40
N MET A 48 8.50 -5.33 -3.61
CA MET A 48 8.10 -5.37 -2.20
C MET A 48 6.64 -5.77 -2.04
N ALA A 49 5.76 -5.18 -2.84
CA ALA A 49 4.32 -5.46 -2.74
C ALA A 49 4.01 -6.94 -2.98
N ARG A 50 4.70 -7.57 -3.91
CA ARG A 50 4.55 -8.99 -4.18
C ARG A 50 4.98 -9.84 -2.99
N GLU A 51 6.08 -9.50 -2.35
CA GLU A 51 6.57 -10.21 -1.17
C GLU A 51 5.63 -10.00 0.03
N ALA A 52 5.26 -8.75 0.30
CA ALA A 52 4.37 -8.42 1.40
C ALA A 52 2.97 -9.00 1.19
N GLY A 53 2.46 -8.96 -0.04
CA GLY A 53 1.14 -9.47 -0.38
C GLY A 53 0.99 -10.95 -0.13
N ALA A 54 2.07 -11.72 -0.25
CA ALA A 54 2.06 -13.14 0.07
C ALA A 54 1.83 -13.40 1.57
N MET A 55 2.12 -12.41 2.42
CA MET A 55 1.97 -12.51 3.87
C MET A 55 0.69 -11.85 4.41
N VAL A 56 0.00 -11.08 3.59
CA VAL A 56 -1.26 -10.43 3.99
C VAL A 56 -2.38 -11.47 4.03
N THR A 57 -3.02 -11.61 5.19
CA THR A 57 -4.12 -12.57 5.39
C THR A 57 -5.49 -11.91 5.33
N SER A 58 -5.57 -10.59 5.56
CA SER A 58 -6.80 -9.82 5.49
C SER A 58 -6.48 -8.39 5.10
N PHE A 59 -7.31 -7.79 4.25
CA PHE A 59 -7.09 -6.43 3.78
C PHE A 59 -8.44 -5.82 3.40
N THR A 60 -8.86 -4.78 4.12
CA THR A 60 -10.15 -4.13 3.90
C THR A 60 -9.96 -2.62 3.84
N VAL A 61 -10.43 -2.00 2.78
CA VAL A 61 -10.52 -0.54 2.69
C VAL A 61 -11.83 -0.13 3.37
N ARG A 62 -11.71 0.41 4.60
CA ARG A 62 -12.86 0.75 5.43
C ARG A 62 -13.54 2.04 4.98
N GLN A 63 -12.77 3.02 4.57
CA GLN A 63 -13.26 4.36 4.25
C GLN A 63 -12.26 5.08 3.37
N GLN A 64 -12.78 5.95 2.49
CA GLN A 64 -11.94 6.77 1.62
C GLN A 64 -12.41 8.21 1.61
N PHE A 65 -11.45 9.13 1.54
CA PHE A 65 -11.66 10.57 1.38
C PHE A 65 -10.90 11.02 0.15
N THR A 66 -11.51 11.88 -0.65
CA THR A 66 -10.88 12.40 -1.87
C THR A 66 -10.71 13.91 -1.76
N ASP A 67 -9.52 14.39 -2.09
CA ASP A 67 -9.20 15.81 -2.16
C ASP A 67 -8.43 16.06 -3.46
N GLY A 68 -9.16 16.45 -4.52
CA GLY A 68 -8.57 16.65 -5.82
C GLY A 68 -7.97 15.36 -6.38
N ASN A 69 -6.65 15.37 -6.62
CA ASN A 69 -5.93 14.21 -7.13
C ASN A 69 -5.38 13.29 -6.03
N ARG A 70 -5.75 13.53 -4.78
CA ARG A 70 -5.31 12.71 -3.64
C ARG A 70 -6.48 11.91 -3.10
N VAL A 71 -6.21 10.64 -2.80
CA VAL A 71 -7.18 9.76 -2.15
C VAL A 71 -6.56 9.24 -0.87
N CYS A 72 -7.20 9.50 0.26
CA CYS A 72 -6.79 8.97 1.56
C CYS A 72 -7.70 7.80 1.92
N SER A 73 -7.12 6.66 2.22
CA SER A 73 -7.87 5.45 2.56
C SER A 73 -7.53 5.00 3.97
N ILE A 74 -8.55 4.61 4.72
CA ILE A 74 -8.39 3.95 6.02
C ILE A 74 -8.50 2.45 5.78
N ILE A 75 -7.47 1.71 6.16
CA ILE A 75 -7.30 0.31 5.81
C ILE A 75 -7.12 -0.52 7.07
N ASP A 76 -7.91 -1.58 7.20
CA ASP A 76 -7.72 -2.60 8.23
C ASP A 76 -7.06 -3.80 7.58
N TRP A 77 -5.94 -4.27 8.14
CA TRP A 77 -5.19 -5.36 7.55
C TRP A 77 -4.49 -6.23 8.58
N GLU A 78 -4.22 -7.47 8.18
CA GLU A 78 -3.55 -8.47 9.01
C GLU A 78 -2.50 -9.19 8.18
N MET A 79 -1.45 -9.65 8.85
CA MET A 79 -0.38 -10.42 8.23
C MET A 79 -0.19 -11.76 8.94
N ALA A 80 0.40 -12.72 8.23
CA ALA A 80 0.80 -14.02 8.79
C ALA A 80 2.08 -13.87 9.62
N LEU A 81 2.03 -13.01 10.64
CA LEU A 81 3.11 -12.72 11.59
C LEU A 81 2.49 -12.56 12.97
N PRO A 82 3.28 -12.72 14.05
CA PRO A 82 2.76 -12.54 15.41
C PRO A 82 2.58 -11.07 15.77
N VAL A 83 1.69 -10.41 15.05
CA VAL A 83 1.32 -9.00 15.26
C VAL A 83 -0.20 -8.90 15.30
N ALA A 84 -0.71 -7.95 16.09
CA ALA A 84 -2.14 -7.67 16.13
C ALA A 84 -2.61 -7.08 14.80
N PRO A 85 -3.92 -7.14 14.48
CA PRO A 85 -4.47 -6.45 13.32
C PRO A 85 -4.09 -4.98 13.33
N MET A 86 -3.81 -4.43 12.16
CA MET A 86 -3.33 -3.06 11.99
C MET A 86 -4.33 -2.21 11.26
N THR A 87 -4.36 -0.92 11.60
CA THR A 87 -5.13 0.09 10.88
C THR A 87 -4.17 1.16 10.39
N SER A 88 -4.28 1.49 9.11
CA SER A 88 -3.41 2.45 8.43
C SER A 88 -4.22 3.54 7.76
N ALA A 89 -3.62 4.72 7.61
CA ALA A 89 -4.06 5.73 6.66
C ALA A 89 -3.07 5.75 5.51
N GLU A 90 -3.55 5.68 4.28
CA GLU A 90 -2.70 5.73 3.10
C GLU A 90 -3.17 6.83 2.15
N ILE A 91 -2.26 7.72 1.78
CA ILE A 91 -2.53 8.82 0.85
C ILE A 91 -1.86 8.50 -0.47
N LEU A 92 -2.66 8.40 -1.53
CA LEU A 92 -2.15 8.18 -2.89
C LEU A 92 -2.43 9.41 -3.75
N GLU A 93 -1.42 9.91 -4.46
CA GLU A 93 -1.54 10.99 -5.42
C GLU A 93 -1.55 10.44 -6.84
N VAL A 94 -2.49 10.91 -7.66
CA VAL A 94 -2.65 10.46 -9.05
C VAL A 94 -2.47 11.65 -9.97
N GLU A 95 -1.58 11.51 -10.97
CA GLU A 95 -1.37 12.52 -12.00
C GLU A 95 -1.32 11.83 -13.36
N ASN A 96 -2.07 12.35 -14.32
CA ASN A 96 -2.10 11.82 -15.69
C ASN A 96 -2.42 10.30 -15.74
N GLY A 97 -3.33 9.85 -14.90
CA GLY A 97 -3.75 8.46 -14.87
C GLY A 97 -2.77 7.50 -14.20
N GLN A 98 -1.72 8.00 -13.55
CA GLN A 98 -0.73 7.19 -12.86
C GLN A 98 -0.61 7.62 -11.40
N ILE A 99 -0.36 6.66 -10.51
CA ILE A 99 -0.06 6.98 -9.11
C ILE A 99 1.39 7.43 -9.05
N THR A 100 1.61 8.67 -8.60
CA THR A 100 2.95 9.27 -8.54
C THR A 100 3.57 9.21 -7.16
N ARG A 101 2.74 9.13 -6.11
CA ARG A 101 3.23 9.16 -4.74
C ARG A 101 2.28 8.42 -3.82
N GLY A 102 2.85 7.71 -2.85
CA GLY A 102 2.10 7.07 -1.77
C GLY A 102 2.74 7.37 -0.44
N GLU A 103 1.92 7.58 0.58
CA GLU A 103 2.37 7.75 1.96
C GLU A 103 1.50 6.88 2.86
N LEU A 104 2.14 5.99 3.63
CA LEU A 104 1.47 5.06 4.52
C LEU A 104 1.79 5.43 5.96
N ILE A 105 0.78 5.56 6.80
CA ILE A 105 0.90 5.99 8.19
C ILE A 105 0.22 4.96 9.09
N TYR A 106 0.99 4.34 9.98
CA TYR A 106 0.47 3.43 10.99
C TYR A 106 1.50 3.23 12.11
N ASP A 107 1.07 2.63 13.22
CA ASP A 107 1.97 2.22 14.30
C ASP A 107 2.63 0.91 13.90
N ALA A 108 3.91 0.95 13.59
CA ALA A 108 4.68 -0.18 13.11
C ALA A 108 5.51 -0.88 14.19
N GLN A 109 5.32 -0.55 15.46
CA GLN A 109 6.16 -1.07 16.54
C GLN A 109 6.15 -2.59 16.59
N GLU A 110 4.99 -3.23 16.61
CA GLU A 110 4.88 -4.68 16.65
C GLU A 110 5.44 -5.33 15.39
N LEU A 111 5.16 -4.73 14.22
CA LEU A 111 5.65 -5.27 12.96
C LEU A 111 7.16 -5.22 12.88
N ARG A 112 7.77 -4.10 13.29
CA ARG A 112 9.24 -4.00 13.34
C ARG A 112 9.85 -5.05 14.26
N ALA A 113 9.25 -5.27 15.43
CA ALA A 113 9.73 -6.27 16.37
C ALA A 113 9.63 -7.69 15.79
N ALA A 114 8.53 -8.02 15.10
CA ALA A 114 8.34 -9.31 14.46
C ALA A 114 9.33 -9.53 13.31
N MET A 115 9.59 -8.50 12.50
CA MET A 115 10.56 -8.56 11.41
C MET A 115 11.99 -8.76 11.94
N ALA A 116 12.35 -8.07 13.01
CA ALA A 116 13.67 -8.22 13.64
C ALA A 116 13.84 -9.61 14.25
N ALA A 117 12.80 -10.16 14.88
CA ALA A 117 12.83 -11.49 15.50
C ALA A 117 12.92 -12.64 14.48
N GLY A 118 12.47 -12.38 13.24
CA GLY A 118 12.50 -13.37 12.16
C GLY A 118 13.86 -13.54 11.50
N ARG A 119 14.89 -12.86 11.98
CA ARG A 119 16.23 -12.88 11.36
C ARG A 119 17.18 -13.87 12.04
#